data_800f01856efee6a9ec6be958cdef8c6a
#
_entry.id   800f01856efee6a9ec6be958cdef8c6a
#
_cell.length_a   1.000
_cell.length_b   1.000
_cell.length_c   1.000
_cell.angle_alpha   90.00
_cell.angle_beta   90.00
_cell.angle_gamma   90.00
#
_symmetry.space_group_name_H-M   'P 1'
#
loop_
_entity.id
_entity.type
_entity.pdbx_description
1 polymer ?
#
loop_
_entity_poly.entity_id
_entity_poly.type
_entity_poly.pdbx_seq_one_letter_code
_entity_poly.pdbx_strand_id
1 'polypeptide(L)'
;KALGYGEGDLQRVNELNRTFIIAQRKQMKTEWEQTRDYMHTANLLAVMGTDAVKPSFKNVLARNYFAETISAFDTDYLQRSINRWIGEQTEGQIKQIPLKLSPDVQVCLVNAIVFRARWAEPFGPEITKKAPFYCTDGRIDSVWMMSGFDRENTFKGMSNNKCSVLRMPYKGQFYITMVLPNKGYSVAGLLKSLNVQMLGMIEKGLHDYNEFYVHIPRITLKTSVALKPFLSRVGIKQAFSQQANLSNMSMKPLKLDDVVQQTEFKLDEEGTSAVSGSFMQVATLSACINPTEFHFTANRPFLYYISDGFGNVCFIGQYCGGKG
;
A
#
# COMPACT_ATOMS: atom_id res chain seq x y z
N LYS A 1 -3.95 19.20 16.26
CA LYS A 1 -3.72 18.51 17.57
C LYS A 1 -3.74 16.98 17.45
N ALA A 2 -4.68 16.36 16.73
CA ALA A 2 -4.74 14.89 16.56
C ALA A 2 -3.49 14.29 15.88
N LEU A 3 -2.78 15.05 15.06
CA LEU A 3 -1.54 14.66 14.39
C LEU A 3 -0.28 15.22 15.07
N GLY A 4 -0.39 15.84 16.26
CA GLY A 4 0.73 16.39 17.00
C GLY A 4 1.23 17.78 16.52
N TYR A 5 0.55 18.40 15.56
CA TYR A 5 0.92 19.73 15.06
C TYR A 5 0.12 20.84 15.74
N GLY A 6 0.77 21.99 16.03
CA GLY A 6 0.15 23.22 16.52
C GLY A 6 -0.48 24.06 15.41
N GLU A 7 -1.24 25.10 15.80
CA GLU A 7 -1.91 25.98 14.82
C GLU A 7 -0.93 26.78 13.94
N GLY A 8 0.29 27.05 14.42
CA GLY A 8 1.36 27.74 13.67
C GLY A 8 2.15 26.85 12.69
N ASP A 9 1.96 25.54 12.74
CA ASP A 9 2.78 24.58 11.98
C ASP A 9 2.25 24.29 10.57
N LEU A 10 1.12 24.87 10.15
CA LEU A 10 0.47 24.55 8.88
C LEU A 10 1.36 24.77 7.67
N GLN A 11 2.10 25.88 7.63
CA GLN A 11 3.03 26.15 6.53
C GLN A 11 4.15 25.11 6.49
N ARG A 12 4.73 24.79 7.64
CA ARG A 12 5.77 23.77 7.79
C ARG A 12 5.28 22.38 7.41
N VAL A 13 4.06 22.01 7.81
CA VAL A 13 3.42 20.75 7.43
C VAL A 13 3.22 20.66 5.92
N ASN A 14 2.75 21.75 5.29
CA ASN A 14 2.57 21.81 3.85
C ASN A 14 3.92 21.68 3.09
N GLU A 15 4.98 22.34 3.58
CA GLU A 15 6.33 22.25 3.01
C GLU A 15 6.93 20.85 3.16
N LEU A 16 6.80 20.24 4.34
CA LEU A 16 7.25 18.87 4.59
C LEU A 16 6.53 17.87 3.70
N ASN A 17 5.20 17.95 3.61
CA ASN A 17 4.42 17.11 2.71
C ASN A 17 4.84 17.28 1.25
N ARG A 18 4.96 18.52 0.80
CA ARG A 18 5.42 18.81 -0.56
C ARG A 18 6.80 18.21 -0.82
N THR A 19 7.75 18.40 0.08
CA THR A 19 9.11 17.87 -0.03
C THR A 19 9.11 16.35 -0.08
N PHE A 20 8.33 15.70 0.80
CA PHE A 20 8.20 14.26 0.82
C PHE A 20 7.60 13.70 -0.49
N ILE A 21 6.48 14.28 -0.95
CA ILE A 21 5.84 13.84 -2.20
C ILE A 21 6.73 14.12 -3.41
N ILE A 22 7.44 15.27 -3.45
CA ILE A 22 8.39 15.57 -4.53
C ILE A 22 9.55 14.57 -4.53
N ALA A 23 10.11 14.25 -3.37
CA ALA A 23 11.19 13.28 -3.25
C ALA A 23 10.74 11.91 -3.77
N GLN A 24 9.56 11.43 -3.34
CA GLN A 24 8.98 10.20 -3.86
C GLN A 24 8.75 10.25 -5.38
N ARG A 25 8.14 11.33 -5.91
CA ARG A 25 7.86 11.48 -7.35
C ARG A 25 9.13 11.61 -8.19
N LYS A 26 10.15 12.31 -7.69
CA LYS A 26 11.43 12.47 -8.39
C LYS A 26 12.16 11.14 -8.47
N GLN A 27 12.19 10.39 -7.40
CA GLN A 27 12.75 9.05 -7.35
C GLN A 27 11.99 8.10 -8.29
N MET A 28 10.65 8.10 -8.23
CA MET A 28 9.79 7.31 -9.10
C MET A 28 9.94 7.64 -10.59
N LYS A 29 10.11 8.92 -10.95
CA LYS A 29 10.24 9.31 -12.36
C LYS A 29 11.52 8.79 -12.98
N THR A 30 12.62 8.80 -12.25
CA THR A 30 13.92 8.27 -12.70
C THR A 30 13.87 6.73 -12.82
N GLU A 31 13.23 6.07 -11.88
CA GLU A 31 13.06 4.61 -11.90
C GLU A 31 12.00 4.18 -12.93
N TRP A 32 10.90 4.93 -13.07
CA TRP A 32 9.88 4.71 -14.09
C TRP A 32 10.43 4.69 -15.52
N GLU A 33 11.27 5.66 -15.86
CA GLU A 33 11.87 5.73 -17.21
C GLU A 33 12.75 4.51 -17.52
N GLN A 34 13.37 3.91 -16.49
CA GLN A 34 14.27 2.77 -16.64
C GLN A 34 13.59 1.42 -16.42
N THR A 35 12.69 1.31 -15.42
CA THR A 35 12.18 0.02 -14.96
C THR A 35 10.67 -0.15 -15.10
N ARG A 36 9.90 0.93 -15.27
CA ARG A 36 8.44 1.00 -15.15
C ARG A 36 7.90 0.59 -13.76
N ASP A 37 8.76 0.60 -12.74
CA ASP A 37 8.39 0.28 -11.36
C ASP A 37 8.03 1.57 -10.63
N TYR A 38 6.84 1.65 -10.00
CA TYR A 38 6.39 2.86 -9.36
C TYR A 38 5.34 2.63 -8.27
N MET A 39 5.26 3.59 -7.37
CA MET A 39 4.12 3.79 -6.50
C MET A 39 3.41 5.08 -6.90
N HIS A 40 2.17 4.99 -7.35
CA HIS A 40 1.38 6.16 -7.69
C HIS A 40 0.32 6.40 -6.63
N THR A 41 0.32 7.63 -6.09
CA THR A 41 -0.70 8.10 -5.16
C THR A 41 -1.42 9.27 -5.79
N ALA A 42 -2.71 9.14 -6.00
CA ALA A 42 -3.58 10.18 -6.51
C ALA A 42 -4.54 10.67 -5.41
N ASN A 43 -4.71 11.98 -5.32
CA ASN A 43 -5.56 12.63 -4.32
C ASN A 43 -6.61 13.48 -5.01
N LEU A 44 -7.85 13.41 -4.57
CA LEU A 44 -8.97 14.16 -5.10
C LEU A 44 -9.80 14.79 -3.98
N LEU A 45 -10.13 16.07 -4.15
CA LEU A 45 -11.21 16.74 -3.43
C LEU A 45 -12.45 16.80 -4.35
N ALA A 46 -13.50 16.06 -4.01
CA ALA A 46 -14.77 16.08 -4.69
C ALA A 46 -15.78 16.92 -3.89
N VAL A 47 -16.42 17.89 -4.55
CA VAL A 47 -17.29 18.87 -3.86
C VAL A 47 -18.58 19.12 -4.64
N MET A 48 -19.70 19.17 -3.94
CA MET A 48 -20.98 19.61 -4.51
C MET A 48 -21.03 21.14 -4.61
N GLY A 49 -21.40 21.65 -5.77
CA GLY A 49 -21.43 23.09 -6.11
C GLY A 49 -20.15 23.58 -6.80
N THR A 50 -20.31 24.26 -7.95
CA THR A 50 -19.17 24.62 -8.83
C THR A 50 -18.21 25.63 -8.21
N ASP A 51 -18.68 26.58 -7.41
CA ASP A 51 -17.86 27.62 -6.80
C ASP A 51 -17.66 27.41 -5.29
N ALA A 52 -17.83 26.17 -4.84
CA ALA A 52 -17.77 25.85 -3.42
C ALA A 52 -16.34 25.98 -2.84
N VAL A 53 -15.30 25.87 -3.67
CA VAL A 53 -13.89 25.85 -3.20
C VAL A 53 -13.13 27.08 -3.67
N LYS A 54 -12.53 27.81 -2.74
CA LYS A 54 -11.72 28.98 -3.01
C LYS A 54 -10.52 28.65 -3.92
N PRO A 55 -10.18 29.52 -4.91
CA PRO A 55 -9.02 29.32 -5.77
C PRO A 55 -7.70 29.18 -5.00
N SER A 56 -7.55 29.96 -3.93
CA SER A 56 -6.36 29.87 -3.05
C SER A 56 -6.20 28.49 -2.43
N PHE A 57 -7.29 27.87 -1.99
CA PHE A 57 -7.27 26.53 -1.43
C PHE A 57 -6.98 25.45 -2.49
N LYS A 58 -7.59 25.55 -3.68
CA LYS A 58 -7.26 24.67 -4.82
C LYS A 58 -5.76 24.73 -5.15
N ASN A 59 -5.16 25.92 -5.14
CA ASN A 59 -3.74 26.09 -5.36
C ASN A 59 -2.88 25.41 -4.28
N VAL A 60 -3.27 25.50 -3.01
CA VAL A 60 -2.59 24.80 -1.90
C VAL A 60 -2.65 23.29 -2.10
N LEU A 61 -3.83 22.76 -2.43
CA LEU A 61 -4.00 21.33 -2.70
C LEU A 61 -3.14 20.85 -3.87
N ALA A 62 -3.20 21.57 -4.99
CA ALA A 62 -2.43 21.19 -6.18
C ALA A 62 -0.93 21.25 -5.94
N ARG A 63 -0.43 22.32 -5.26
CA ARG A 63 1.01 22.54 -5.07
C ARG A 63 1.65 21.67 -3.99
N ASN A 64 0.92 21.41 -2.90
CA ASN A 64 1.50 20.76 -1.72
C ASN A 64 1.07 19.29 -1.56
N TYR A 65 -0.09 18.92 -2.12
CA TYR A 65 -0.66 17.58 -2.00
C TYR A 65 -0.82 16.89 -3.35
N PHE A 66 -0.53 17.60 -4.45
CA PHE A 66 -0.76 17.14 -5.81
C PHE A 66 -2.18 16.59 -6.00
N ALA A 67 -3.13 17.24 -5.32
CA ALA A 67 -4.52 16.84 -5.33
C ALA A 67 -5.28 17.64 -6.40
N GLU A 68 -6.16 16.95 -7.09
CA GLU A 68 -7.12 17.55 -8.01
C GLU A 68 -8.40 17.94 -7.28
N THR A 69 -9.20 18.78 -7.92
CA THR A 69 -10.52 19.17 -7.40
C THR A 69 -11.55 18.97 -8.48
N ILE A 70 -12.61 18.20 -8.18
CA ILE A 70 -13.80 18.04 -9.03
C ILE A 70 -14.98 18.66 -8.30
N SER A 71 -15.77 19.45 -9.03
CA SER A 71 -17.01 20.06 -8.54
C SER A 71 -18.17 19.74 -9.46
N ALA A 72 -19.34 19.47 -8.88
CA ALA A 72 -20.54 19.16 -9.64
C ALA A 72 -21.80 19.64 -8.91
N PHE A 73 -22.91 19.82 -9.61
CA PHE A 73 -24.22 20.11 -9.02
C PHE A 73 -25.07 18.86 -8.79
N ASP A 74 -24.71 17.77 -9.43
CA ASP A 74 -25.44 16.52 -9.46
C ASP A 74 -24.57 15.39 -8.88
N THR A 75 -25.11 14.63 -7.94
CA THR A 75 -24.39 13.55 -7.24
C THR A 75 -23.99 12.42 -8.18
N ASP A 76 -24.86 12.08 -9.14
CA ASP A 76 -24.56 11.01 -10.09
C ASP A 76 -23.46 11.45 -11.07
N TYR A 77 -23.46 12.73 -11.48
CA TYR A 77 -22.37 13.28 -12.28
C TYR A 77 -21.06 13.33 -11.48
N LEU A 78 -21.11 13.73 -10.20
CA LEU A 78 -19.95 13.71 -9.33
C LEU A 78 -19.37 12.29 -9.19
N GLN A 79 -20.23 11.30 -8.94
CA GLN A 79 -19.84 9.90 -8.86
C GLN A 79 -19.16 9.40 -10.15
N ARG A 80 -19.76 9.69 -11.32
CA ARG A 80 -19.16 9.32 -12.61
C ARG A 80 -17.82 10.01 -12.84
N SER A 81 -17.69 11.27 -12.45
CA SER A 81 -16.46 12.05 -12.60
C SER A 81 -15.35 11.51 -11.70
N ILE A 82 -15.66 11.11 -10.46
CA ILE A 82 -14.72 10.43 -9.56
C ILE A 82 -14.25 9.09 -10.17
N ASN A 83 -15.20 8.30 -10.69
CA ASN A 83 -14.85 7.01 -11.30
C ASN A 83 -13.99 7.15 -12.55
N ARG A 84 -14.26 8.16 -13.38
CA ARG A 84 -13.44 8.49 -14.54
C ARG A 84 -12.02 8.89 -14.09
N TRP A 85 -11.95 9.82 -13.16
CA TRP A 85 -10.69 10.31 -12.62
C TRP A 85 -9.84 9.18 -12.04
N ILE A 86 -10.43 8.30 -11.21
CA ILE A 86 -9.69 7.19 -10.62
C ILE A 86 -9.19 6.20 -11.69
N GLY A 87 -10.00 5.96 -12.73
CA GLY A 87 -9.60 5.15 -13.89
C GLY A 87 -8.40 5.74 -14.61
N GLU A 88 -8.41 7.05 -14.87
CA GLU A 88 -7.31 7.78 -15.51
C GLU A 88 -6.04 7.76 -14.64
N GLN A 89 -6.17 8.06 -13.34
CA GLN A 89 -5.04 8.11 -12.42
C GLN A 89 -4.41 6.72 -12.15
N THR A 90 -5.15 5.66 -12.35
CA THR A 90 -4.68 4.28 -12.09
C THR A 90 -4.47 3.46 -13.36
N GLU A 91 -4.42 4.11 -14.53
CA GLU A 91 -4.28 3.46 -15.84
C GLU A 91 -5.29 2.31 -16.05
N GLY A 92 -6.54 2.51 -15.59
CA GLY A 92 -7.63 1.56 -15.72
C GLY A 92 -7.60 0.38 -14.73
N GLN A 93 -6.63 0.32 -13.82
CA GLN A 93 -6.61 -0.74 -12.80
C GLN A 93 -7.80 -0.64 -11.87
N ILE A 94 -8.08 0.56 -11.37
CA ILE A 94 -9.26 0.83 -10.55
C ILE A 94 -10.29 1.53 -11.42
N LYS A 95 -11.36 0.85 -11.77
CA LYS A 95 -12.40 1.39 -12.68
C LYS A 95 -13.46 2.22 -11.96
N GLN A 96 -13.71 1.92 -10.70
CA GLN A 96 -14.73 2.59 -9.90
C GLN A 96 -14.48 2.40 -8.42
N ILE A 97 -14.97 3.34 -7.61
CA ILE A 97 -15.06 3.16 -6.17
C ILE A 97 -16.38 2.45 -5.84
N PRO A 98 -16.39 1.41 -5.00
CA PRO A 98 -17.62 0.70 -4.64
C PRO A 98 -18.48 1.47 -3.61
N LEU A 99 -18.10 2.70 -3.30
CA LEU A 99 -18.88 3.59 -2.44
C LEU A 99 -19.86 4.41 -3.29
N LYS A 100 -21.14 4.33 -2.98
CA LYS A 100 -22.16 5.21 -3.55
C LYS A 100 -22.25 6.48 -2.71
N LEU A 101 -22.06 7.62 -3.34
CA LEU A 101 -22.22 8.92 -2.68
C LEU A 101 -23.65 9.10 -2.19
N SER A 102 -23.81 9.66 -0.98
CA SER A 102 -25.13 10.08 -0.48
C SER A 102 -25.68 11.23 -1.31
N PRO A 103 -27.01 11.32 -1.51
CA PRO A 103 -27.64 12.47 -2.20
C PRO A 103 -27.30 13.83 -1.58
N ASP A 104 -27.02 13.88 -0.28
CA ASP A 104 -26.70 15.07 0.51
C ASP A 104 -25.20 15.27 0.72
N VAL A 105 -24.35 14.55 -0.03
CA VAL A 105 -22.91 14.73 0.04
C VAL A 105 -22.52 16.16 -0.29
N GLN A 106 -21.65 16.74 0.54
CA GLN A 106 -21.09 18.07 0.32
C GLN A 106 -19.65 17.99 -0.12
N VAL A 107 -18.84 17.23 0.62
CA VAL A 107 -17.39 17.09 0.38
C VAL A 107 -16.96 15.66 0.61
N CYS A 108 -16.26 15.10 -0.36
CA CYS A 108 -15.62 13.79 -0.26
C CYS A 108 -14.14 13.90 -0.64
N LEU A 109 -13.26 13.29 0.15
CA LEU A 109 -11.87 13.09 -0.22
C LEU A 109 -11.70 11.67 -0.78
N VAL A 110 -11.02 11.57 -1.90
CA VAL A 110 -10.73 10.27 -2.53
C VAL A 110 -9.21 10.15 -2.70
N ASN A 111 -8.68 9.04 -2.22
CA ASN A 111 -7.29 8.67 -2.43
C ASN A 111 -7.22 7.34 -3.17
N ALA A 112 -6.36 7.26 -4.17
CA ALA A 112 -6.05 6.04 -4.88
C ALA A 112 -4.56 5.74 -4.77
N ILE A 113 -4.22 4.49 -4.46
CA ILE A 113 -2.84 4.02 -4.39
C ILE A 113 -2.71 2.81 -5.31
N VAL A 114 -1.74 2.90 -6.23
CA VAL A 114 -1.30 1.80 -7.08
C VAL A 114 0.18 1.60 -6.88
N PHE A 115 0.58 0.38 -6.64
CA PHE A 115 1.98 -0.01 -6.56
C PHE A 115 2.28 -1.04 -7.65
N ARG A 116 3.34 -0.78 -8.42
CA ARG A 116 3.90 -1.68 -9.43
C ARG A 116 5.39 -1.74 -9.26
N ALA A 117 5.92 -2.93 -9.07
CA ALA A 117 7.36 -3.13 -9.03
C ALA A 117 7.68 -4.58 -9.40
N ARG A 118 8.73 -4.79 -10.18
CA ARG A 118 9.23 -6.11 -10.53
C ARG A 118 10.17 -6.60 -9.44
N TRP A 119 10.17 -7.89 -9.20
CA TRP A 119 11.16 -8.49 -8.31
C TRP A 119 12.58 -8.23 -8.83
N ALA A 120 13.53 -8.05 -7.94
CA ALA A 120 14.94 -8.14 -8.29
C ALA A 120 15.25 -9.53 -8.85
N GLU A 121 14.73 -10.57 -8.14
CA GLU A 121 14.78 -11.97 -8.53
C GLU A 121 13.36 -12.51 -8.73
N PRO A 122 12.89 -12.66 -10.00
CA PRO A 122 11.55 -13.18 -10.30
C PRO A 122 11.38 -14.64 -9.94
N PHE A 123 10.15 -15.06 -9.68
CA PHE A 123 9.80 -16.47 -9.50
C PHE A 123 9.59 -17.15 -10.85
N GLY A 124 9.96 -18.45 -10.93
CA GLY A 124 9.68 -19.27 -12.10
C GLY A 124 8.18 -19.64 -12.19
N PRO A 125 7.45 -19.21 -13.23
CA PRO A 125 6.03 -19.54 -13.35
C PRO A 125 5.76 -21.06 -13.51
N GLU A 126 6.74 -21.79 -14.06
CA GLU A 126 6.66 -23.25 -14.28
C GLU A 126 6.69 -24.05 -12.97
N ILE A 127 7.23 -23.49 -11.89
CA ILE A 127 7.27 -24.12 -10.56
C ILE A 127 6.18 -23.59 -9.63
N THR A 128 5.36 -22.64 -10.06
CA THR A 128 4.18 -22.18 -9.33
C THR A 128 3.08 -23.25 -9.40
N LYS A 129 2.62 -23.73 -8.25
CA LYS A 129 1.65 -24.82 -8.15
C LYS A 129 0.54 -24.46 -7.17
N LYS A 130 -0.62 -25.10 -7.35
CA LYS A 130 -1.69 -25.02 -6.34
C LYS A 130 -1.25 -25.73 -5.07
N ALA A 131 -1.42 -25.05 -3.94
CA ALA A 131 -1.08 -25.54 -2.61
C ALA A 131 -2.13 -25.11 -1.58
N PRO A 132 -2.26 -25.83 -0.44
CA PRO A 132 -3.19 -25.47 0.61
C PRO A 132 -2.74 -24.20 1.34
N PHE A 133 -3.72 -23.32 1.62
CA PHE A 133 -3.57 -22.16 2.48
C PHE A 133 -4.56 -22.28 3.64
N TYR A 134 -4.06 -22.26 4.86
CA TYR A 134 -4.83 -22.50 6.08
C TYR A 134 -5.39 -21.18 6.63
N CYS A 135 -6.66 -20.90 6.39
CA CYS A 135 -7.31 -19.65 6.78
C CYS A 135 -7.59 -19.56 8.29
N THR A 136 -7.80 -18.36 8.81
CA THR A 136 -8.06 -18.11 10.24
C THR A 136 -9.37 -18.77 10.73
N ASP A 137 -10.36 -18.91 9.84
CA ASP A 137 -11.68 -19.52 10.13
C ASP A 137 -11.71 -21.05 10.00
N GLY A 138 -10.55 -21.68 9.84
CA GLY A 138 -10.40 -23.13 9.68
C GLY A 138 -10.60 -23.64 8.27
N ARG A 139 -10.98 -22.79 7.30
CA ARG A 139 -11.04 -23.19 5.89
C ARG A 139 -9.65 -23.44 5.34
N ILE A 140 -9.57 -24.32 4.36
CA ILE A 140 -8.36 -24.56 3.57
C ILE A 140 -8.66 -24.11 2.14
N ASP A 141 -8.03 -23.02 1.72
CA ASP A 141 -8.13 -22.51 0.36
C ASP A 141 -7.03 -23.14 -0.51
N SER A 142 -7.32 -23.33 -1.81
CA SER A 142 -6.32 -23.74 -2.79
C SER A 142 -5.80 -22.48 -3.49
N VAL A 143 -4.55 -22.11 -3.22
CA VAL A 143 -3.91 -20.93 -3.78
C VAL A 143 -2.78 -21.29 -4.73
N TRP A 144 -2.49 -20.41 -5.71
CA TRP A 144 -1.28 -20.53 -6.50
C TRP A 144 -0.09 -20.11 -5.63
N MET A 145 0.78 -21.08 -5.32
CA MET A 145 1.97 -20.88 -4.50
C MET A 145 3.19 -20.80 -5.40
N MET A 146 3.83 -19.65 -5.42
CA MET A 146 5.09 -19.40 -6.10
C MET A 146 6.22 -19.96 -5.27
N SER A 147 7.19 -20.59 -5.93
CA SER A 147 8.38 -21.12 -5.29
C SER A 147 9.61 -20.35 -5.76
N GLY A 148 10.45 -19.93 -4.84
CA GLY A 148 11.68 -19.20 -5.12
C GLY A 148 12.85 -19.78 -4.33
N PHE A 149 14.04 -19.55 -4.90
CA PHE A 149 15.31 -19.95 -4.32
C PHE A 149 16.31 -18.83 -4.53
N ASP A 150 17.03 -18.40 -3.48
CA ASP A 150 18.05 -17.36 -3.56
C ASP A 150 19.35 -17.84 -2.90
N ARG A 151 20.45 -17.69 -3.62
CA ARG A 151 21.84 -17.93 -3.20
C ARG A 151 22.73 -16.71 -3.35
N GLU A 152 22.18 -15.61 -3.84
CA GLU A 152 22.93 -14.40 -4.16
C GLU A 152 22.87 -13.36 -3.04
N ASN A 153 22.31 -13.74 -1.87
CA ASN A 153 22.11 -12.88 -0.70
C ASN A 153 21.25 -11.64 -1.01
N THR A 154 20.33 -11.76 -1.97
CA THR A 154 19.39 -10.67 -2.30
C THR A 154 18.26 -10.60 -1.27
N PHE A 155 17.85 -11.76 -0.72
CA PHE A 155 16.84 -11.85 0.33
C PHE A 155 17.45 -11.67 1.71
N LYS A 156 16.63 -11.25 2.65
CA LYS A 156 17.00 -11.21 4.09
C LYS A 156 15.93 -11.90 4.90
N GLY A 157 16.38 -12.62 5.93
CA GLY A 157 15.50 -13.38 6.80
C GLY A 157 15.70 -13.08 8.26
N MET A 158 14.69 -13.36 9.06
CA MET A 158 14.75 -13.37 10.52
C MET A 158 13.73 -14.38 11.03
N SER A 159 14.11 -15.18 12.03
CA SER A 159 13.16 -16.03 12.73
C SER A 159 13.36 -15.91 14.24
N ASN A 160 12.24 -15.84 14.97
CA ASN A 160 12.21 -15.90 16.42
C ASN A 160 11.05 -16.80 16.89
N ASN A 161 10.81 -16.88 18.19
CA ASN A 161 9.73 -17.72 18.73
C ASN A 161 8.32 -17.29 18.32
N LYS A 162 8.10 -16.05 17.86
CA LYS A 162 6.77 -15.50 17.54
C LYS A 162 6.46 -15.49 16.05
N CYS A 163 7.47 -15.21 15.23
CA CYS A 163 7.28 -15.07 13.78
C CYS A 163 8.57 -15.36 13.01
N SER A 164 8.39 -15.68 11.73
CA SER A 164 9.43 -15.66 10.71
C SER A 164 9.19 -14.46 9.80
N VAL A 165 10.25 -13.79 9.41
CA VAL A 165 10.20 -12.59 8.56
C VAL A 165 11.06 -12.82 7.33
N LEU A 166 10.52 -12.52 6.17
CA LEU A 166 11.21 -12.53 4.89
C LEU A 166 11.16 -11.13 4.28
N ARG A 167 12.30 -10.62 3.85
CA ARG A 167 12.41 -9.42 3.03
C ARG A 167 12.95 -9.76 1.66
N MET A 168 12.25 -9.29 0.62
CA MET A 168 12.63 -9.43 -0.77
C MET A 168 12.71 -8.07 -1.45
N PRO A 169 13.76 -7.79 -2.24
CA PRO A 169 13.89 -6.55 -2.99
C PRO A 169 13.06 -6.59 -4.28
N TYR A 170 12.51 -5.45 -4.65
CA TYR A 170 12.11 -5.16 -6.01
C TYR A 170 13.28 -4.58 -6.80
N LYS A 171 13.18 -4.53 -8.11
CA LYS A 171 14.10 -3.71 -8.93
C LYS A 171 13.91 -2.25 -8.52
N GLY A 172 15.00 -1.56 -8.21
CA GLY A 172 14.94 -0.21 -7.64
C GLY A 172 15.07 -0.19 -6.12
N GLN A 173 14.38 0.73 -5.45
CA GLN A 173 14.61 0.99 -4.02
C GLN A 173 13.49 0.51 -3.09
N PHE A 174 12.59 -0.32 -3.58
CA PHE A 174 11.51 -0.86 -2.75
C PHE A 174 11.82 -2.27 -2.26
N TYR A 175 11.26 -2.59 -1.09
CA TYR A 175 11.34 -3.92 -0.49
C TYR A 175 9.95 -4.32 -0.01
N ILE A 176 9.58 -5.59 -0.21
CA ILE A 176 8.47 -6.17 0.53
C ILE A 176 9.03 -6.93 1.72
N THR A 177 8.41 -6.75 2.88
CA THR A 177 8.71 -7.52 4.08
C THR A 177 7.45 -8.25 4.51
N MET A 178 7.53 -9.57 4.60
CA MET A 178 6.44 -10.44 5.03
C MET A 178 6.71 -10.93 6.44
N VAL A 179 5.73 -10.85 7.33
CA VAL A 179 5.80 -11.28 8.73
C VAL A 179 4.80 -12.39 8.94
N LEU A 180 5.29 -13.61 9.03
CA LEU A 180 4.51 -14.83 9.17
C LEU A 180 4.48 -15.27 10.65
N PRO A 181 3.31 -15.27 11.32
CA PRO A 181 3.21 -15.77 12.69
C PRO A 181 3.61 -17.23 12.78
N ASN A 182 4.37 -17.62 13.79
CA ASN A 182 4.68 -19.01 14.07
C ASN A 182 3.45 -19.74 14.66
N LYS A 183 3.49 -21.07 14.71
CA LYS A 183 2.42 -21.88 15.29
C LYS A 183 2.14 -21.44 16.73
N GLY A 184 0.86 -21.20 17.03
CA GLY A 184 0.41 -20.65 18.33
C GLY A 184 0.28 -19.13 18.37
N TYR A 185 0.73 -18.41 17.35
CA TYR A 185 0.57 -16.97 17.22
C TYR A 185 -0.39 -16.64 16.06
N SER A 186 -0.92 -15.41 16.05
CA SER A 186 -1.87 -14.97 15.04
C SER A 186 -1.52 -13.60 14.47
N VAL A 187 -2.00 -13.31 13.26
CA VAL A 187 -1.89 -11.97 12.64
C VAL A 187 -2.52 -10.90 13.55
N ALA A 188 -3.67 -11.19 14.16
CA ALA A 188 -4.33 -10.25 15.08
C ALA A 188 -3.45 -9.95 16.31
N GLY A 189 -2.71 -10.95 16.82
CA GLY A 189 -1.74 -10.75 17.89
C GLY A 189 -0.54 -9.89 17.46
N LEU A 190 -0.01 -10.13 16.26
CA LEU A 190 1.06 -9.31 15.69
C LEU A 190 0.61 -7.87 15.47
N LEU A 191 -0.59 -7.64 14.93
CA LEU A 191 -1.15 -6.30 14.71
C LEU A 191 -1.30 -5.50 16.00
N LYS A 192 -1.68 -6.14 17.12
CA LYS A 192 -1.77 -5.47 18.42
C LYS A 192 -0.41 -5.00 18.95
N SER A 193 0.67 -5.69 18.58
CA SER A 193 2.03 -5.33 18.97
C SER A 193 2.78 -4.50 17.94
N LEU A 194 2.15 -4.27 16.76
CA LEU A 194 2.78 -3.52 15.67
C LEU A 194 2.95 -2.05 16.07
N ASN A 195 4.17 -1.63 16.19
CA ASN A 195 4.57 -0.26 16.47
C ASN A 195 5.97 0.02 15.89
N VAL A 196 6.43 1.25 16.00
CA VAL A 196 7.76 1.67 15.48
C VAL A 196 8.90 0.84 16.08
N GLN A 197 8.78 0.45 17.35
CA GLN A 197 9.81 -0.38 18.01
C GLN A 197 9.86 -1.78 17.41
N MET A 198 8.71 -2.39 17.13
CA MET A 198 8.65 -3.71 16.47
C MET A 198 9.22 -3.65 15.05
N LEU A 199 8.88 -2.62 14.27
CA LEU A 199 9.49 -2.41 12.95
C LEU A 199 11.00 -2.26 13.07
N GLY A 200 11.48 -1.46 14.01
CA GLY A 200 12.91 -1.30 14.26
C GLY A 200 13.62 -2.59 14.71
N MET A 201 12.94 -3.46 15.46
CA MET A 201 13.47 -4.79 15.81
C MET A 201 13.56 -5.71 14.59
N ILE A 202 12.55 -5.67 13.71
CA ILE A 202 12.57 -6.42 12.44
C ILE A 202 13.76 -5.95 11.60
N GLU A 203 13.92 -4.64 11.39
CA GLU A 203 15.02 -4.09 10.60
C GLU A 203 16.41 -4.53 11.12
N LYS A 204 16.61 -4.50 12.42
CA LYS A 204 17.87 -4.91 13.06
C LYS A 204 18.08 -6.43 13.07
N GLY A 205 17.01 -7.20 13.02
CA GLY A 205 17.05 -8.65 13.08
C GLY A 205 17.20 -9.33 11.72
N LEU A 206 16.98 -8.58 10.62
CA LEU A 206 17.14 -9.11 9.27
C LEU A 206 18.63 -9.31 8.95
N HIS A 207 18.98 -10.50 8.52
CA HIS A 207 20.34 -10.87 8.13
C HIS A 207 20.34 -11.81 6.93
N ASP A 208 21.51 -12.03 6.38
CA ASP A 208 21.72 -12.87 5.22
C ASP A 208 21.80 -14.35 5.62
N TYR A 209 21.36 -15.21 4.72
CA TYR A 209 21.53 -16.67 4.78
C TYR A 209 22.16 -17.12 3.48
N ASN A 210 22.87 -18.25 3.50
CA ASN A 210 23.49 -18.77 2.27
C ASN A 210 22.46 -19.25 1.25
N GLU A 211 21.33 -19.76 1.74
CA GLU A 211 20.26 -20.27 0.90
C GLU A 211 18.88 -19.88 1.47
N PHE A 212 18.02 -19.39 0.58
CA PHE A 212 16.60 -19.14 0.88
C PHE A 212 15.72 -20.07 0.06
N TYR A 213 14.80 -20.71 0.74
CA TYR A 213 13.72 -21.50 0.16
C TYR A 213 12.39 -20.82 0.47
N VAL A 214 11.76 -20.22 -0.54
CA VAL A 214 10.61 -19.33 -0.35
C VAL A 214 9.40 -19.89 -1.07
N HIS A 215 8.27 -19.97 -0.34
CA HIS A 215 6.97 -20.30 -0.89
C HIS A 215 5.96 -19.24 -0.47
N ILE A 216 5.48 -18.44 -1.42
CA ILE A 216 4.52 -17.37 -1.18
C ILE A 216 3.35 -17.44 -2.16
N PRO A 217 2.11 -17.14 -1.73
CA PRO A 217 0.96 -17.18 -2.62
C PRO A 217 0.97 -16.02 -3.62
N ARG A 218 0.43 -16.24 -4.82
CA ARG A 218 -0.06 -15.12 -5.64
C ARG A 218 -1.15 -14.39 -4.87
N ILE A 219 -1.12 -13.07 -4.90
CA ILE A 219 -2.07 -12.22 -4.19
C ILE A 219 -2.71 -11.25 -5.16
N THR A 220 -4.03 -11.14 -5.10
CA THR A 220 -4.77 -10.06 -5.76
C THR A 220 -5.77 -9.51 -4.75
N LEU A 221 -5.54 -8.29 -4.30
CA LEU A 221 -6.37 -7.61 -3.33
C LEU A 221 -6.86 -6.28 -3.90
N LYS A 222 -8.18 -6.09 -3.86
CA LYS A 222 -8.83 -4.81 -4.13
C LYS A 222 -9.53 -4.36 -2.87
N THR A 223 -9.10 -3.24 -2.32
CA THR A 223 -9.62 -2.76 -1.05
C THR A 223 -10.15 -1.35 -1.20
N SER A 224 -11.39 -1.15 -0.75
CA SER A 224 -12.02 0.16 -0.61
C SER A 224 -12.33 0.39 0.85
N VAL A 225 -11.80 1.45 1.41
CA VAL A 225 -11.96 1.76 2.83
C VAL A 225 -12.56 3.15 2.99
N ALA A 226 -13.74 3.20 3.65
CA ALA A 226 -14.27 4.45 4.18
C ALA A 226 -13.51 4.79 5.47
N LEU A 227 -12.70 5.84 5.43
CA LEU A 227 -11.78 6.19 6.51
C LEU A 227 -12.43 7.01 7.63
N LYS A 228 -13.62 7.59 7.43
CA LYS A 228 -14.31 8.41 8.42
C LYS A 228 -14.42 7.76 9.80
N PRO A 229 -14.82 6.48 9.95
CA PRO A 229 -14.91 5.84 11.28
C PRO A 229 -13.54 5.74 11.97
N PHE A 230 -12.48 5.49 11.18
CA PHE A 230 -11.11 5.37 11.70
C PHE A 230 -10.54 6.73 12.10
N LEU A 231 -10.70 7.75 11.26
CA LEU A 231 -10.29 9.13 11.53
C LEU A 231 -10.99 9.69 12.77
N SER A 232 -12.28 9.37 12.92
CA SER A 232 -13.05 9.79 14.11
C SER A 232 -12.53 9.13 15.40
N ARG A 233 -12.07 7.88 15.34
CA ARG A 233 -11.47 7.18 16.49
C ARG A 233 -10.14 7.78 16.92
N VAL A 234 -9.33 8.25 15.98
CA VAL A 234 -8.05 8.92 16.27
C VAL A 234 -8.21 10.42 16.57
N GLY A 235 -9.45 10.91 16.74
CA GLY A 235 -9.74 12.27 17.22
C GLY A 235 -10.11 13.28 16.14
N ILE A 236 -10.07 12.93 14.84
CA ILE A 236 -10.50 13.80 13.75
C ILE A 236 -12.03 13.70 13.63
N LYS A 237 -12.76 14.42 14.46
CA LYS A 237 -14.24 14.38 14.51
C LYS A 237 -14.89 15.66 13.97
N GLN A 238 -14.31 16.82 14.29
CA GLN A 238 -14.90 18.12 13.98
C GLN A 238 -15.11 18.33 12.47
N ALA A 239 -14.17 17.89 11.63
CA ALA A 239 -14.29 18.01 10.17
C ALA A 239 -15.54 17.32 9.58
N PHE A 240 -16.04 16.30 10.26
CA PHE A 240 -17.21 15.51 9.86
C PHE A 240 -18.54 15.98 10.50
N SER A 241 -18.49 17.00 11.34
CA SER A 241 -19.65 17.51 12.09
C SER A 241 -20.21 18.78 11.46
N GLN A 242 -21.41 19.17 11.89
CA GLN A 242 -22.02 20.46 11.51
C GLN A 242 -21.21 21.69 12.03
N GLN A 243 -20.33 21.48 13.01
CA GLN A 243 -19.42 22.51 13.54
C GLN A 243 -18.06 22.53 12.79
N ALA A 244 -17.98 21.87 11.64
CA ALA A 244 -16.75 21.89 10.83
C ALA A 244 -16.40 23.34 10.45
N ASN A 245 -15.17 23.74 10.71
CA ASN A 245 -14.65 25.01 10.24
C ASN A 245 -13.77 24.79 9.00
N LEU A 246 -14.39 24.86 7.83
CA LEU A 246 -13.74 24.78 6.52
C LEU A 246 -13.65 26.15 5.82
N SER A 247 -13.65 27.25 6.60
CA SER A 247 -13.65 28.63 6.09
C SER A 247 -12.43 28.95 5.21
N ASN A 248 -11.30 28.29 5.42
CA ASN A 248 -10.14 28.42 4.52
C ASN A 248 -10.39 27.75 3.15
N MET A 249 -11.23 26.75 3.09
CA MET A 249 -11.59 26.04 1.86
C MET A 249 -12.73 26.70 1.12
N SER A 250 -13.78 27.16 1.83
CA SER A 250 -15.04 27.61 1.24
C SER A 250 -15.59 28.86 1.94
N MET A 251 -16.36 29.67 1.20
CA MET A 251 -17.18 30.74 1.78
C MET A 251 -18.51 30.23 2.34
N LYS A 252 -18.95 29.04 1.91
CA LYS A 252 -20.16 28.38 2.40
C LYS A 252 -19.82 27.44 3.55
N PRO A 253 -20.70 27.27 4.53
CA PRO A 253 -20.53 26.26 5.55
C PRO A 253 -20.59 24.88 4.90
N LEU A 254 -19.50 24.14 4.97
CA LEU A 254 -19.37 22.77 4.47
C LEU A 254 -18.83 21.87 5.56
N LYS A 255 -19.10 20.58 5.45
CA LYS A 255 -18.49 19.52 6.25
C LYS A 255 -17.92 18.45 5.34
N LEU A 256 -16.96 17.72 5.82
CA LEU A 256 -16.45 16.52 5.17
C LEU A 256 -17.43 15.37 5.43
N ASP A 257 -17.95 14.77 4.38
CA ASP A 257 -18.91 13.67 4.52
C ASP A 257 -18.20 12.32 4.59
N ASP A 258 -17.22 12.10 3.73
CA ASP A 258 -16.43 10.89 3.75
C ASP A 258 -14.99 11.10 3.24
N VAL A 259 -14.15 10.13 3.59
CA VAL A 259 -12.78 9.97 3.07
C VAL A 259 -12.64 8.54 2.61
N VAL A 260 -12.43 8.34 1.32
CA VAL A 260 -12.35 7.00 0.71
C VAL A 260 -10.94 6.75 0.23
N GLN A 261 -10.39 5.61 0.63
CA GLN A 261 -9.13 5.12 0.09
C GLN A 261 -9.40 3.87 -0.74
N GLN A 262 -8.94 3.91 -1.97
CA GLN A 262 -8.99 2.78 -2.88
C GLN A 262 -7.57 2.27 -3.15
N THR A 263 -7.41 0.96 -3.04
CA THR A 263 -6.11 0.32 -3.21
C THR A 263 -6.26 -0.93 -4.06
N GLU A 264 -5.36 -1.13 -5.01
CA GLU A 264 -5.16 -2.40 -5.69
C GLU A 264 -3.72 -2.87 -5.47
N PHE A 265 -3.58 -4.09 -5.00
CA PHE A 265 -2.32 -4.77 -4.76
C PHE A 265 -2.36 -6.14 -5.42
N LYS A 266 -1.46 -6.37 -6.35
CA LYS A 266 -1.29 -7.65 -7.04
C LYS A 266 0.16 -8.10 -6.92
N LEU A 267 0.37 -9.32 -6.51
CA LEU A 267 1.69 -9.93 -6.36
C LEU A 267 1.70 -11.26 -7.11
N ASP A 268 2.60 -11.37 -8.07
CA ASP A 268 2.79 -12.54 -8.92
C ASP A 268 4.29 -12.85 -9.12
N GLU A 269 4.62 -13.74 -10.04
CA GLU A 269 5.98 -14.21 -10.27
C GLU A 269 6.97 -13.13 -10.72
N GLU A 270 6.48 -12.12 -11.41
CA GLU A 270 7.33 -11.03 -11.92
C GLU A 270 7.49 -9.89 -10.91
N GLY A 271 6.57 -9.80 -9.95
CA GLY A 271 6.53 -8.72 -8.97
C GLY A 271 5.12 -8.33 -8.56
N THR A 272 4.94 -7.04 -8.35
CA THR A 272 3.64 -6.45 -8.12
C THR A 272 3.17 -5.78 -9.40
N SER A 273 2.19 -6.40 -10.07
CA SER A 273 1.53 -5.89 -11.30
C SER A 273 2.45 -5.71 -12.52
N ALA A 274 3.05 -6.78 -13.04
CA ALA A 274 3.90 -6.76 -14.23
C ALA A 274 3.29 -7.48 -15.44
N VAL A 275 3.78 -7.13 -16.64
CA VAL A 275 3.45 -7.76 -17.93
C VAL A 275 4.60 -8.69 -18.31
N SER A 276 4.25 -9.90 -18.75
CA SER A 276 5.09 -11.08 -18.95
C SER A 276 6.39 -10.86 -19.73
N GLY A 277 7.50 -11.35 -19.17
CA GLY A 277 8.76 -11.60 -19.82
C GLY A 277 9.37 -12.91 -19.31
N SER A 278 9.90 -13.76 -20.19
CA SER A 278 10.47 -15.05 -19.83
C SER A 278 11.89 -14.90 -19.31
N PHE A 279 12.17 -15.45 -18.14
CA PHE A 279 13.54 -15.54 -17.60
C PHE A 279 13.95 -16.98 -17.37
N MET A 280 15.18 -17.29 -17.76
CA MET A 280 15.84 -18.57 -17.49
C MET A 280 16.94 -18.30 -16.46
N GLN A 281 16.78 -18.83 -15.26
CA GLN A 281 17.77 -18.73 -14.19
C GLN A 281 18.82 -19.81 -14.36
N VAL A 282 20.07 -19.41 -14.59
CA VAL A 282 21.21 -20.32 -14.58
C VAL A 282 21.84 -20.27 -13.21
N ALA A 283 21.65 -21.32 -12.43
CA ALA A 283 22.28 -21.46 -11.12
C ALA A 283 23.77 -21.75 -11.25
N THR A 284 24.60 -20.86 -10.75
CA THR A 284 26.04 -21.13 -10.52
C THR A 284 26.19 -21.94 -9.24
N LEU A 285 26.68 -23.16 -9.35
CA LEU A 285 26.95 -24.07 -8.24
C LEU A 285 28.23 -23.63 -7.51
N SER A 286 28.11 -22.82 -6.49
CA SER A 286 29.16 -22.66 -5.45
C SER A 286 28.80 -23.53 -4.26
N ALA A 287 29.57 -24.57 -3.98
CA ALA A 287 29.39 -25.45 -2.84
C ALA A 287 29.88 -24.74 -1.56
N CYS A 288 28.98 -24.22 -0.74
CA CYS A 288 29.30 -23.86 0.65
C CYS A 288 29.33 -25.13 1.52
N ILE A 289 30.33 -25.26 2.35
CA ILE A 289 30.39 -26.33 3.37
C ILE A 289 29.51 -25.92 4.55
N ASN A 290 28.38 -26.60 4.76
CA ASN A 290 27.32 -26.30 5.74
C ASN A 290 26.62 -24.94 5.53
N PRO A 291 25.82 -24.78 4.46
CA PRO A 291 25.09 -23.54 4.23
C PRO A 291 24.06 -23.29 5.34
N THR A 292 23.96 -22.03 5.77
CA THR A 292 22.83 -21.61 6.60
C THR A 292 21.61 -21.43 5.72
N GLU A 293 20.56 -22.21 5.97
CA GLU A 293 19.33 -22.21 5.17
C GLU A 293 18.21 -21.44 5.89
N PHE A 294 17.41 -20.71 5.11
CA PHE A 294 16.20 -20.06 5.59
C PHE A 294 14.99 -20.54 4.80
N HIS A 295 14.05 -21.17 5.50
CA HIS A 295 12.81 -21.67 4.92
C HIS A 295 11.64 -20.78 5.30
N PHE A 296 10.93 -20.25 4.29
CA PHE A 296 9.76 -19.40 4.48
C PHE A 296 8.59 -19.89 3.64
N THR A 297 7.55 -20.40 4.30
CA THR A 297 6.34 -20.91 3.63
C THR A 297 5.10 -20.17 4.13
N ALA A 298 4.64 -19.19 3.34
CA ALA A 298 3.48 -18.36 3.65
C ALA A 298 2.16 -19.06 3.29
N ASN A 299 1.88 -20.19 3.92
CA ASN A 299 0.67 -21.00 3.72
C ASN A 299 -0.43 -20.77 4.77
N ARG A 300 -0.34 -19.71 5.54
CA ARG A 300 -1.29 -19.27 6.56
C ARG A 300 -1.28 -17.74 6.66
N PRO A 301 -2.24 -17.10 7.35
CA PRO A 301 -2.32 -15.65 7.42
C PRO A 301 -1.03 -14.98 7.85
N PHE A 302 -0.65 -13.90 7.15
CA PHE A 302 0.56 -13.13 7.40
C PHE A 302 0.33 -11.64 7.17
N LEU A 303 1.19 -10.81 7.77
CA LEU A 303 1.30 -9.38 7.49
C LEU A 303 2.35 -9.17 6.41
N TYR A 304 2.19 -8.11 5.64
CA TYR A 304 3.22 -7.62 4.74
C TYR A 304 3.24 -6.10 4.71
N TYR A 305 4.39 -5.54 4.47
CA TYR A 305 4.54 -4.12 4.19
C TYR A 305 5.58 -3.89 3.10
N ILE A 306 5.39 -2.78 2.37
CA ILE A 306 6.34 -2.31 1.39
C ILE A 306 7.01 -1.07 1.98
N SER A 307 8.33 -1.05 1.95
CA SER A 307 9.14 0.09 2.37
C SER A 307 10.03 0.57 1.22
N ASP A 308 10.35 1.86 1.24
CA ASP A 308 11.37 2.44 0.37
C ASP A 308 12.80 2.18 0.93
N GLY A 309 13.82 2.58 0.18
CA GLY A 309 15.23 2.44 0.57
C GLY A 309 15.64 3.27 1.79
N PHE A 310 14.77 4.18 2.25
CA PHE A 310 14.97 4.99 3.45
C PHE A 310 14.27 4.40 4.68
N GLY A 311 13.56 3.27 4.53
CA GLY A 311 12.82 2.61 5.60
C GLY A 311 11.41 3.19 5.85
N ASN A 312 10.91 4.09 5.00
CA ASN A 312 9.53 4.57 5.12
C ASN A 312 8.57 3.47 4.67
N VAL A 313 7.57 3.16 5.51
CA VAL A 313 6.51 2.23 5.15
C VAL A 313 5.54 2.94 4.21
N CYS A 314 5.49 2.50 2.96
CA CYS A 314 4.64 3.04 1.91
C CYS A 314 3.29 2.32 1.80
N PHE A 315 3.28 1.03 2.14
CA PHE A 315 2.12 0.16 2.01
C PHE A 315 2.14 -0.91 3.12
N ILE A 316 0.98 -1.21 3.68
CA ILE A 316 0.85 -2.26 4.68
C ILE A 316 -0.45 -3.02 4.46
N GLY A 317 -0.42 -4.34 4.60
CA GLY A 317 -1.57 -5.19 4.46
C GLY A 317 -1.44 -6.51 5.21
N GLN A 318 -2.54 -7.27 5.15
CA GLN A 318 -2.56 -8.65 5.60
C GLN A 318 -3.17 -9.53 4.51
N TYR A 319 -2.69 -10.75 4.42
CA TYR A 319 -3.30 -11.78 3.59
C TYR A 319 -3.80 -12.92 4.47
N CYS A 320 -5.08 -13.24 4.37
CA CYS A 320 -5.74 -14.24 5.22
C CYS A 320 -6.34 -15.40 4.41
N GLY A 321 -5.94 -15.55 3.15
CA GLY A 321 -6.59 -16.43 2.17
C GLY A 321 -7.72 -15.69 1.46
N GLY A 322 -8.26 -16.30 0.44
CA GLY A 322 -9.36 -15.77 -0.36
C GLY A 322 -9.38 -16.47 -1.71
N LYS A 323 -10.55 -16.49 -2.35
CA LYS A 323 -10.64 -16.89 -3.75
C LYS A 323 -9.96 -15.78 -4.56
N GLY A 324 -8.80 -16.09 -5.13
CA GLY A 324 -8.15 -15.26 -6.13
C GLY A 324 -8.96 -15.17 -7.40
#